data_886e4f417d6e3e862407d60ca0e6338b
#
_entry.id   886e4f417d6e3e862407d60ca0e6338b
#
_cell.length_a   1.000
_cell.length_b   1.000
_cell.length_c   1.000
_cell.angle_alpha   90.00
_cell.angle_beta   90.00
_cell.angle_gamma   90.00
#
_symmetry.space_group_name_H-M   'P 1'
#
loop_
_entity.id
_entity.type
_entity.pdbx_description
1 polymer ?
#
loop_
_entity_poly.entity_id
_entity_poly.type
_entity_poly.pdbx_seq_one_letter_code
_entity_poly.pdbx_strand_id
1 'polypeptide(L)'
;RQFLLDEQIVSVPSEVRALVEETPPYMRWAFAFMSSPGPFEQIADQAFYYLTLPDPSWPPEKQDEWLTKFDRYTLDDISVHETYPGHYVNFLHMKNAPSRASKVFRATTYVEGWAHYCEQMMIAEAGYGKAEFGVKLEIAQLLEALVRNVRYVNAINMHVNGLSVDEATSRFVADAYMEEATGRAEAVRGTFDPGYFAYNLGKLMILKLRADYQQEQGDSYDRKGFHDRFLSFGSPPIKLLRPLVLAHDDGKLL
;
A
#
# COMPACT_ATOMS: atom_id res chain seq x y z
N ARG A 1 -6.30 3.81 14.02
CA ARG A 1 -6.98 5.11 13.84
C ARG A 1 -6.57 6.11 14.93
N GLN A 2 -6.64 5.74 16.22
CA GLN A 2 -6.32 6.68 17.31
C GLN A 2 -4.89 7.25 17.18
N PHE A 3 -3.91 6.43 16.91
CA PHE A 3 -2.53 6.85 16.67
C PHE A 3 -2.39 7.95 15.58
N LEU A 4 -3.16 7.86 14.48
CA LEU A 4 -3.14 8.89 13.43
C LEU A 4 -3.60 10.25 13.93
N LEU A 5 -4.59 10.24 14.83
CA LEU A 5 -5.16 11.47 15.41
C LEU A 5 -4.21 12.07 16.46
N ASP A 6 -3.64 11.23 17.32
CA ASP A 6 -2.75 11.66 18.39
C ASP A 6 -1.44 12.22 17.83
N GLU A 7 -0.87 11.56 16.81
CA GLU A 7 0.38 11.97 16.17
C GLU A 7 0.20 12.94 15.00
N GLN A 8 -1.03 13.42 14.78
CA GLN A 8 -1.34 14.37 13.72
C GLN A 8 -0.78 13.93 12.35
N ILE A 9 -1.03 12.67 11.96
CA ILE A 9 -0.48 12.07 10.74
C ILE A 9 -1.28 12.51 9.50
N VAL A 10 -2.60 12.34 9.54
CA VAL A 10 -3.52 12.63 8.43
C VAL A 10 -4.94 12.75 8.95
N SER A 11 -5.79 13.51 8.28
CA SER A 11 -7.22 13.57 8.57
C SER A 11 -7.93 12.29 8.14
N VAL A 12 -8.86 11.81 8.97
CA VAL A 12 -9.71 10.65 8.67
C VAL A 12 -11.15 11.13 8.51
N PRO A 13 -11.65 11.30 7.27
CA PRO A 13 -12.93 11.96 6.98
C PRO A 13 -14.19 11.16 7.36
N SER A 14 -14.07 10.06 8.12
CA SER A 14 -15.22 9.24 8.53
C SER A 14 -15.01 8.62 9.90
N GLU A 15 -16.08 8.49 10.66
CA GLU A 15 -16.11 7.69 11.89
C GLU A 15 -16.41 6.20 11.63
N VAL A 16 -16.92 5.86 10.46
CA VAL A 16 -17.15 4.45 10.06
C VAL A 16 -15.80 3.75 9.96
N ARG A 17 -15.72 2.57 10.58
CA ARG A 17 -14.52 1.72 10.53
C ARG A 17 -14.71 0.60 9.53
N ALA A 18 -13.64 0.21 8.86
CA ALA A 18 -13.66 -1.01 8.07
C ALA A 18 -13.89 -2.23 8.98
N LEU A 19 -14.74 -3.14 8.57
CA LEU A 19 -14.89 -4.46 9.20
C LEU A 19 -13.84 -5.41 8.65
N VAL A 20 -13.32 -6.28 9.51
CA VAL A 20 -12.39 -7.34 9.10
C VAL A 20 -13.21 -8.61 8.81
N GLU A 21 -13.04 -9.14 7.60
CA GLU A 21 -13.81 -10.30 7.11
C GLU A 21 -12.90 -11.28 6.37
N GLU A 22 -13.33 -12.54 6.27
CA GLU A 22 -12.65 -13.52 5.45
C GLU A 22 -12.86 -13.22 3.97
N THR A 23 -11.78 -13.37 3.18
CA THR A 23 -11.83 -13.15 1.73
C THR A 23 -12.84 -14.08 1.05
N PRO A 24 -13.77 -13.55 0.23
CA PRO A 24 -14.70 -14.35 -0.54
C PRO A 24 -13.97 -15.36 -1.46
N PRO A 25 -14.54 -16.55 -1.72
CA PRO A 25 -13.87 -17.60 -2.47
C PRO A 25 -13.29 -17.18 -3.82
N TYR A 26 -13.99 -16.31 -4.55
CA TYR A 26 -13.55 -15.83 -5.89
C TYR A 26 -12.40 -14.82 -5.85
N MET A 27 -12.04 -14.30 -4.67
CA MET A 27 -10.94 -13.34 -4.47
C MET A 27 -9.74 -13.92 -3.71
N ARG A 28 -9.75 -15.22 -3.39
CA ARG A 28 -8.70 -15.87 -2.57
C ARG A 28 -7.32 -15.95 -3.24
N TRP A 29 -7.18 -15.44 -4.47
CA TRP A 29 -5.90 -15.19 -5.11
C TRP A 29 -5.15 -13.99 -4.50
N ALA A 30 -5.86 -13.07 -3.85
CA ALA A 30 -5.27 -11.97 -3.09
C ALA A 30 -5.03 -12.39 -1.64
N PHE A 31 -3.91 -11.98 -1.06
CA PHE A 31 -3.58 -12.27 0.34
C PHE A 31 -4.45 -11.46 1.30
N ALA A 32 -4.57 -10.18 1.02
CA ALA A 32 -5.43 -9.24 1.72
C ALA A 32 -5.83 -8.12 0.76
N PHE A 33 -6.94 -7.45 1.01
CA PHE A 33 -7.32 -6.27 0.26
C PHE A 33 -8.41 -5.45 0.96
N MET A 34 -8.44 -4.17 0.61
CA MET A 34 -9.47 -3.24 1.07
C MET A 34 -10.60 -3.11 0.05
N SER A 35 -11.83 -3.27 0.49
CA SER A 35 -13.04 -2.98 -0.29
C SER A 35 -13.79 -1.82 0.35
N SER A 36 -14.00 -0.77 -0.42
CA SER A 36 -14.74 0.42 0.01
C SER A 36 -15.88 0.72 -0.95
N PRO A 37 -16.98 1.30 -0.46
CA PRO A 37 -18.01 1.86 -1.33
C PRO A 37 -17.42 2.87 -2.31
N GLY A 38 -17.96 2.90 -3.51
CA GLY A 38 -17.53 3.82 -4.56
C GLY A 38 -17.66 5.29 -4.14
N PRO A 39 -16.92 6.21 -4.77
CA PRO A 39 -16.86 7.62 -4.36
C PRO A 39 -18.18 8.38 -4.54
N PHE A 40 -19.13 7.84 -5.28
CA PHE A 40 -20.48 8.40 -5.46
C PHE A 40 -21.56 7.70 -4.65
N GLU A 41 -21.19 6.63 -3.94
CA GLU A 41 -22.15 5.91 -3.09
C GLU A 41 -22.59 6.78 -1.92
N GLN A 42 -23.92 6.87 -1.72
CA GLN A 42 -24.54 7.72 -0.70
C GLN A 42 -25.23 6.91 0.40
N ILE A 43 -25.50 5.64 0.15
CA ILE A 43 -26.28 4.78 1.05
C ILE A 43 -25.35 3.81 1.79
N ALA A 44 -24.58 3.02 1.03
CA ALA A 44 -23.64 2.08 1.63
C ALA A 44 -22.37 2.84 2.05
N ASP A 45 -22.05 2.80 3.33
CA ASP A 45 -20.86 3.42 3.91
C ASP A 45 -19.88 2.40 4.49
N GLN A 46 -20.31 1.13 4.66
CA GLN A 46 -19.49 0.08 5.23
C GLN A 46 -18.40 -0.37 4.28
N ALA A 47 -17.17 -0.35 4.75
CA ALA A 47 -15.99 -0.86 4.08
C ALA A 47 -15.50 -2.15 4.75
N PHE A 48 -14.78 -2.99 3.98
CA PHE A 48 -14.29 -4.28 4.43
C PHE A 48 -12.80 -4.41 4.17
N TYR A 49 -12.09 -4.83 5.19
CA TYR A 49 -10.72 -5.30 5.10
C TYR A 49 -10.76 -6.83 5.06
N TYR A 50 -10.48 -7.40 3.92
CA TYR A 50 -10.51 -8.83 3.70
C TYR A 50 -9.15 -9.48 3.94
N LEU A 51 -9.16 -10.62 4.64
CA LEU A 51 -7.98 -11.45 4.89
C LEU A 51 -8.21 -12.85 4.35
N THR A 52 -7.24 -13.38 3.61
CA THR A 52 -7.30 -14.73 3.07
C THR A 52 -6.70 -15.72 4.05
N LEU A 53 -7.54 -16.54 4.66
CA LEU A 53 -7.12 -17.61 5.55
C LEU A 53 -6.53 -18.78 4.75
N PRO A 54 -5.67 -19.64 5.33
CA PRO A 54 -5.22 -20.86 4.68
C PRO A 54 -6.41 -21.75 4.30
N ASP A 55 -6.33 -22.42 3.17
CA ASP A 55 -7.37 -23.34 2.75
C ASP A 55 -7.34 -24.59 3.63
N PRO A 56 -8.45 -24.98 4.29
CA PRO A 56 -8.51 -26.16 5.15
C PRO A 56 -8.18 -27.48 4.43
N SER A 57 -8.29 -27.50 3.11
CA SER A 57 -7.93 -28.67 2.28
C SER A 57 -6.43 -28.82 2.02
N TRP A 58 -5.63 -27.81 2.34
CA TRP A 58 -4.18 -27.89 2.17
C TRP A 58 -3.54 -28.80 3.23
N PRO A 59 -2.40 -29.44 2.90
CA PRO A 59 -1.58 -30.13 3.89
C PRO A 59 -1.22 -29.19 5.05
N PRO A 60 -1.07 -29.71 6.29
CA PRO A 60 -0.74 -28.90 7.45
C PRO A 60 0.50 -28.02 7.25
N GLU A 61 1.54 -28.55 6.64
CA GLU A 61 2.79 -27.84 6.39
C GLU A 61 2.57 -26.58 5.52
N LYS A 62 1.69 -26.68 4.52
CA LYS A 62 1.34 -25.53 3.67
C LYS A 62 0.48 -24.51 4.40
N GLN A 63 -0.39 -24.95 5.31
CA GLN A 63 -1.15 -24.04 6.15
C GLN A 63 -0.23 -23.28 7.12
N ASP A 64 0.74 -23.96 7.73
CA ASP A 64 1.74 -23.36 8.61
C ASP A 64 2.65 -22.37 7.87
N GLU A 65 3.06 -22.70 6.65
CA GLU A 65 3.82 -21.80 5.77
C GLU A 65 3.03 -20.51 5.48
N TRP A 66 1.75 -20.63 5.17
CA TRP A 66 0.86 -19.49 4.95
C TRP A 66 0.73 -18.61 6.20
N LEU A 67 0.54 -19.22 7.37
CA LEU A 67 0.43 -18.50 8.65
C LEU A 67 1.78 -17.89 9.09
N THR A 68 2.91 -18.49 8.69
CA THR A 68 4.24 -17.92 8.93
C THR A 68 4.42 -16.63 8.13
N LYS A 69 3.95 -16.59 6.87
CA LYS A 69 3.94 -15.36 6.06
C LYS A 69 3.06 -14.27 6.69
N PHE A 70 1.94 -14.67 7.27
CA PHE A 70 0.98 -13.75 7.91
C PHE A 70 1.09 -13.78 9.44
N ASP A 71 2.32 -13.66 9.94
CA ASP A 71 2.53 -13.46 11.36
C ASP A 71 1.93 -12.13 11.85
N ARG A 72 1.89 -11.95 13.17
CA ARG A 72 1.29 -10.76 13.79
C ARG A 72 1.91 -9.46 13.28
N TYR A 73 3.22 -9.41 13.09
CA TYR A 73 3.93 -8.19 12.68
C TYR A 73 3.67 -7.85 11.22
N THR A 74 3.66 -8.86 10.36
CA THR A 74 3.28 -8.71 8.96
C THR A 74 1.82 -8.29 8.82
N LEU A 75 0.90 -8.84 9.63
CA LEU A 75 -0.51 -8.42 9.63
C LEU A 75 -0.69 -6.98 10.09
N ASP A 76 0.09 -6.49 11.05
CA ASP A 76 0.05 -5.08 11.45
C ASP A 76 0.53 -4.15 10.33
N ASP A 77 1.62 -4.51 9.63
CA ASP A 77 2.11 -3.75 8.47
C ASP A 77 1.08 -3.74 7.32
N ILE A 78 0.52 -4.91 6.98
CA ILE A 78 -0.54 -5.03 5.97
C ILE A 78 -1.78 -4.22 6.40
N SER A 79 -2.11 -4.19 7.68
CA SER A 79 -3.24 -3.39 8.18
C SER A 79 -3.00 -1.89 8.03
N VAL A 80 -1.75 -1.42 8.15
CA VAL A 80 -1.37 -0.04 7.80
C VAL A 80 -1.58 0.21 6.31
N HIS A 81 -1.14 -0.71 5.46
CA HIS A 81 -1.30 -0.63 4.00
C HIS A 81 -2.78 -0.56 3.59
N GLU A 82 -3.59 -1.49 4.09
CA GLU A 82 -4.99 -1.64 3.67
C GLU A 82 -5.90 -0.61 4.32
N THR A 83 -5.67 -0.28 5.61
CA THR A 83 -6.65 0.50 6.36
C THR A 83 -6.17 1.91 6.74
N TYR A 84 -5.38 2.06 7.80
CA TYR A 84 -5.05 3.34 8.44
C TYR A 84 -3.55 3.60 8.49
N PRO A 85 -3.00 4.52 7.67
CA PRO A 85 -3.65 5.47 6.78
C PRO A 85 -3.70 5.07 5.30
N GLY A 86 -3.47 3.81 4.93
CA GLY A 86 -3.36 3.34 3.55
C GLY A 86 -4.63 3.49 2.70
N HIS A 87 -5.04 2.39 2.06
CA HIS A 87 -6.12 2.41 1.06
C HIS A 87 -7.44 2.97 1.60
N TYR A 88 -7.87 2.56 2.79
CA TYR A 88 -9.15 3.01 3.34
C TYR A 88 -9.19 4.54 3.50
N VAL A 89 -8.17 5.13 4.10
CA VAL A 89 -8.11 6.59 4.27
C VAL A 89 -8.05 7.29 2.93
N ASN A 90 -7.27 6.79 1.97
CA ASN A 90 -7.26 7.31 0.60
C ASN A 90 -8.66 7.30 -0.04
N PHE A 91 -9.40 6.18 0.08
CA PHE A 91 -10.75 6.07 -0.48
C PHE A 91 -11.76 6.99 0.22
N LEU A 92 -11.61 7.23 1.51
CA LEU A 92 -12.43 8.22 2.22
C LEU A 92 -12.20 9.63 1.69
N HIS A 93 -10.94 10.02 1.45
CA HIS A 93 -10.62 11.32 0.86
C HIS A 93 -11.13 11.45 -0.58
N MET A 94 -11.08 10.37 -1.38
CA MET A 94 -11.59 10.36 -2.75
C MET A 94 -13.06 10.77 -2.86
N LYS A 95 -13.90 10.46 -1.86
CA LYS A 95 -15.31 10.90 -1.84
C LYS A 95 -15.42 12.43 -1.89
N ASN A 96 -14.43 13.13 -1.36
CA ASN A 96 -14.37 14.59 -1.28
C ASN A 96 -13.54 15.24 -2.40
N ALA A 97 -13.01 14.47 -3.34
CA ALA A 97 -12.20 14.99 -4.44
C ALA A 97 -12.99 16.02 -5.29
N PRO A 98 -12.32 17.05 -5.86
CA PRO A 98 -12.98 18.26 -6.35
C PRO A 98 -13.79 18.06 -7.63
N SER A 99 -13.53 17.01 -8.39
CA SER A 99 -14.24 16.76 -9.66
C SER A 99 -14.74 15.32 -9.78
N ARG A 100 -15.72 15.11 -10.67
CA ARG A 100 -16.19 13.75 -11.00
C ARG A 100 -15.07 12.90 -11.59
N ALA A 101 -14.20 13.50 -12.41
CA ALA A 101 -13.06 12.80 -13.00
C ALA A 101 -12.07 12.34 -11.91
N SER A 102 -11.71 13.21 -10.96
CA SER A 102 -10.79 12.86 -9.88
C SER A 102 -11.36 11.84 -8.88
N LYS A 103 -12.68 11.67 -8.84
CA LYS A 103 -13.35 10.60 -8.07
C LYS A 103 -13.30 9.24 -8.77
N VAL A 104 -13.25 9.19 -10.11
CA VAL A 104 -13.36 7.96 -10.90
C VAL A 104 -11.99 7.43 -11.33
N PHE A 105 -11.15 8.32 -11.90
CA PHE A 105 -9.89 7.92 -12.48
C PHE A 105 -8.80 7.85 -11.41
N ARG A 106 -8.22 6.65 -11.25
CA ARG A 106 -7.19 6.36 -10.27
C ARG A 106 -5.93 5.86 -10.98
N ALA A 107 -4.78 6.39 -10.60
CA ALA A 107 -3.49 5.87 -11.02
C ALA A 107 -3.02 4.81 -10.03
N THR A 108 -2.67 3.62 -10.49
CA THR A 108 -2.16 2.54 -9.62
C THR A 108 -0.90 2.97 -8.86
N THR A 109 0.00 3.72 -9.51
CA THR A 109 1.19 4.29 -8.85
C THR A 109 0.85 5.26 -7.71
N TYR A 110 -0.31 5.93 -7.77
CA TYR A 110 -0.77 6.75 -6.66
C TYR A 110 -1.32 5.88 -5.53
N VAL A 111 -2.25 4.98 -5.84
CA VAL A 111 -3.00 4.19 -4.84
C VAL A 111 -2.07 3.23 -4.09
N GLU A 112 -1.30 2.43 -4.83
CA GLU A 112 -0.34 1.49 -4.24
C GLU A 112 0.89 2.20 -3.66
N GLY A 113 1.33 3.25 -4.34
CA GLY A 113 2.43 4.08 -3.85
C GLY A 113 2.12 4.73 -2.51
N TRP A 114 0.90 5.26 -2.33
CA TRP A 114 0.44 5.81 -1.06
C TRP A 114 0.43 4.76 0.04
N ALA A 115 -0.20 3.61 -0.18
CA ALA A 115 -0.29 2.56 0.81
C ALA A 115 1.11 2.04 1.22
N HIS A 116 1.99 1.81 0.25
CA HIS A 116 3.38 1.40 0.50
C HIS A 116 4.24 2.50 1.17
N TYR A 117 3.99 3.77 0.87
CA TYR A 117 4.58 4.90 1.58
C TYR A 117 4.14 4.93 3.04
N CYS A 118 2.86 4.64 3.31
CA CYS A 118 2.30 4.62 4.65
C CYS A 118 2.94 3.57 5.55
N GLU A 119 3.30 2.39 5.04
CA GLU A 119 4.00 1.35 5.79
C GLU A 119 5.29 1.92 6.41
N GLN A 120 6.18 2.45 5.60
CA GLN A 120 7.44 3.04 6.08
C GLN A 120 7.22 4.27 6.95
N MET A 121 6.37 5.18 6.54
CA MET A 121 6.09 6.43 7.26
C MET A 121 5.54 6.16 8.66
N MET A 122 4.59 5.24 8.79
CA MET A 122 3.98 4.90 10.07
C MET A 122 4.94 4.20 11.02
N ILE A 123 5.65 3.18 10.52
CA ILE A 123 6.45 2.29 11.35
C ILE A 123 7.82 2.90 11.64
N ALA A 124 8.57 3.25 10.58
CA ALA A 124 9.96 3.73 10.74
C ALA A 124 10.04 5.21 11.16
N GLU A 125 9.15 6.08 10.63
CA GLU A 125 9.26 7.52 10.88
C GLU A 125 8.37 7.99 12.04
N ALA A 126 7.12 7.52 12.13
CA ALA A 126 6.19 7.92 13.21
C ALA A 126 6.28 7.04 14.45
N GLY A 127 6.93 5.87 14.36
CA GLY A 127 7.13 4.97 15.49
C GLY A 127 5.90 4.16 15.89
N TYR A 128 4.95 3.96 14.95
CA TYR A 128 3.79 3.11 15.21
C TYR A 128 4.23 1.70 15.63
N GLY A 129 3.62 1.19 16.70
CA GLY A 129 3.90 -0.14 17.23
C GLY A 129 5.26 -0.32 17.91
N LYS A 130 6.13 0.70 17.93
CA LYS A 130 7.48 0.59 18.49
C LYS A 130 7.51 0.18 19.95
N ALA A 131 6.61 0.69 20.78
CA ALA A 131 6.52 0.36 22.20
C ALA A 131 6.02 -1.06 22.44
N GLU A 132 5.16 -1.60 21.57
CA GLU A 132 4.55 -2.93 21.71
C GLU A 132 5.40 -4.03 21.05
N PHE A 133 5.89 -3.77 19.83
CA PHE A 133 6.52 -4.79 18.97
C PHE A 133 8.03 -4.60 18.79
N GLY A 134 8.54 -3.43 19.13
CA GLY A 134 9.96 -3.11 18.96
C GLY A 134 10.42 -3.22 17.51
N VAL A 135 11.63 -3.73 17.31
CA VAL A 135 12.26 -3.92 16.00
C VAL A 135 11.56 -4.94 15.10
N LYS A 136 10.74 -5.82 15.64
CA LYS A 136 10.10 -6.90 14.89
C LYS A 136 9.11 -6.37 13.84
N LEU A 137 8.35 -5.34 14.19
CA LEU A 137 7.43 -4.69 13.24
C LEU A 137 8.20 -3.97 12.13
N GLU A 138 9.31 -3.33 12.46
CA GLU A 138 10.18 -2.70 11.46
C GLU A 138 10.81 -3.73 10.50
N ILE A 139 11.23 -4.89 11.03
CA ILE A 139 11.72 -5.99 10.20
C ILE A 139 10.62 -6.51 9.27
N ALA A 140 9.39 -6.70 9.76
CA ALA A 140 8.26 -7.14 8.93
C ALA A 140 7.99 -6.13 7.79
N GLN A 141 7.97 -4.84 8.10
CA GLN A 141 7.82 -3.78 7.08
C GLN A 141 8.94 -3.82 6.03
N LEU A 142 10.19 -4.05 6.45
CA LEU A 142 11.33 -4.15 5.53
C LEU A 142 11.24 -5.40 4.64
N LEU A 143 10.80 -6.53 5.19
CA LEU A 143 10.55 -7.76 4.41
C LEU A 143 9.44 -7.54 3.37
N GLU A 144 8.34 -6.89 3.75
CA GLU A 144 7.29 -6.51 2.82
C GLU A 144 7.81 -5.52 1.74
N ALA A 145 8.68 -4.58 2.10
CA ALA A 145 9.32 -3.70 1.12
C ALA A 145 10.23 -4.47 0.14
N LEU A 146 10.94 -5.51 0.60
CA LEU A 146 11.72 -6.39 -0.29
C LEU A 146 10.84 -7.14 -1.28
N VAL A 147 9.68 -7.64 -0.87
CA VAL A 147 8.69 -8.26 -1.78
C VAL A 147 8.32 -7.27 -2.89
N ARG A 148 8.04 -5.99 -2.56
CA ARG A 148 7.70 -4.95 -3.56
C ARG A 148 8.90 -4.62 -4.48
N ASN A 149 10.13 -4.70 -3.97
CA ASN A 149 11.34 -4.55 -4.79
C ASN A 149 11.46 -5.69 -5.82
N VAL A 150 11.27 -6.94 -5.39
CA VAL A 150 11.29 -8.09 -6.29
C VAL A 150 10.13 -8.04 -7.29
N ARG A 151 8.92 -7.66 -6.87
CA ARG A 151 7.78 -7.39 -7.76
C ARG A 151 8.17 -6.38 -8.85
N TYR A 152 8.84 -5.29 -8.50
CA TYR A 152 9.27 -4.26 -9.45
C TYR A 152 10.20 -4.82 -10.52
N VAL A 153 11.24 -5.54 -10.10
CA VAL A 153 12.23 -6.13 -11.01
C VAL A 153 11.60 -7.24 -11.85
N ASN A 154 10.81 -8.11 -11.24
CA ASN A 154 10.16 -9.24 -11.91
C ASN A 154 9.12 -8.76 -12.93
N ALA A 155 8.31 -7.74 -12.63
CA ALA A 155 7.33 -7.19 -13.58
C ALA A 155 8.01 -6.79 -14.90
N ILE A 156 9.10 -6.05 -14.84
CA ILE A 156 9.85 -5.65 -16.02
C ILE A 156 10.43 -6.87 -16.76
N ASN A 157 11.10 -7.76 -16.02
CA ASN A 157 11.79 -8.89 -16.65
C ASN A 157 10.84 -9.94 -17.22
N MET A 158 9.71 -10.22 -16.58
CA MET A 158 8.73 -11.17 -17.09
C MET A 158 8.04 -10.65 -18.37
N HIS A 159 7.68 -9.37 -18.42
CA HIS A 159 6.92 -8.82 -19.54
C HIS A 159 7.79 -8.28 -20.69
N VAL A 160 9.06 -8.00 -20.44
CA VAL A 160 9.96 -7.40 -21.45
C VAL A 160 11.12 -8.34 -21.83
N ASN A 161 11.68 -9.07 -20.87
CA ASN A 161 12.91 -9.81 -21.02
C ASN A 161 12.71 -11.34 -20.99
N GLY A 162 11.47 -11.83 -20.92
CA GLY A 162 11.15 -13.26 -20.99
C GLY A 162 11.51 -14.06 -19.74
N LEU A 163 11.62 -13.42 -18.55
CA LEU A 163 11.84 -14.12 -17.29
C LEU A 163 10.69 -15.11 -17.03
N SER A 164 11.02 -16.37 -16.78
CA SER A 164 10.05 -17.43 -16.48
C SER A 164 9.47 -17.30 -15.08
N VAL A 165 8.34 -17.99 -14.84
CA VAL A 165 7.73 -18.07 -13.49
C VAL A 165 8.69 -18.72 -12.49
N ASP A 166 9.44 -19.75 -12.91
CA ASP A 166 10.38 -20.46 -12.02
C ASP A 166 11.55 -19.55 -11.61
N GLU A 167 12.11 -18.78 -12.54
CA GLU A 167 13.15 -17.78 -12.24
C GLU A 167 12.62 -16.66 -11.37
N ALA A 168 11.41 -16.16 -11.64
CA ALA A 168 10.75 -15.15 -10.82
C ALA A 168 10.49 -15.67 -9.39
N THR A 169 10.06 -16.94 -9.25
CA THR A 169 9.90 -17.61 -7.95
C THR A 169 11.23 -17.64 -7.18
N SER A 170 12.31 -18.08 -7.86
CA SER A 170 13.63 -18.13 -7.25
C SER A 170 14.11 -16.79 -6.72
N ARG A 171 13.77 -15.68 -7.40
CA ARG A 171 14.07 -14.32 -6.91
C ARG A 171 13.27 -13.95 -5.67
N PHE A 172 11.98 -14.30 -5.60
CA PHE A 172 11.20 -14.05 -4.39
C PHE A 172 11.76 -14.81 -3.18
N VAL A 173 12.20 -16.04 -3.38
CA VAL A 173 12.84 -16.83 -2.31
C VAL A 173 14.18 -16.23 -1.90
N ALA A 174 15.07 -15.93 -2.86
CA ALA A 174 16.43 -15.47 -2.58
C ALA A 174 16.49 -14.02 -2.09
N ASP A 175 15.73 -13.11 -2.71
CA ASP A 175 15.88 -11.66 -2.53
C ASP A 175 14.83 -11.07 -1.59
N ALA A 176 13.68 -11.76 -1.39
CA ALA A 176 12.62 -11.32 -0.48
C ALA A 176 12.39 -12.29 0.69
N TYR A 177 13.22 -13.30 0.83
CA TYR A 177 13.17 -14.31 1.91
C TYR A 177 11.80 -14.99 2.04
N MET A 178 11.11 -15.18 0.90
CA MET A 178 9.82 -15.85 0.87
C MET A 178 9.99 -17.37 0.84
N GLU A 179 9.03 -18.07 1.43
CA GLU A 179 8.89 -19.50 1.23
C GLU A 179 8.52 -19.80 -0.24
N GLU A 180 8.89 -20.99 -0.74
CA GLU A 180 8.74 -21.31 -2.15
C GLU A 180 7.29 -21.22 -2.64
N ALA A 181 6.33 -21.71 -1.85
CA ALA A 181 4.92 -21.73 -2.25
C ALA A 181 4.35 -20.32 -2.36
N THR A 182 4.68 -19.42 -1.43
CA THR A 182 4.25 -18.03 -1.45
C THR A 182 4.98 -17.22 -2.52
N GLY A 183 6.29 -17.46 -2.72
CA GLY A 183 7.08 -16.88 -3.80
C GLY A 183 6.54 -17.27 -5.18
N ARG A 184 6.12 -18.55 -5.33
CA ARG A 184 5.49 -19.02 -6.57
C ARG A 184 4.13 -18.38 -6.81
N ALA A 185 3.31 -18.20 -5.77
CA ALA A 185 2.03 -17.49 -5.90
C ALA A 185 2.22 -16.05 -6.38
N GLU A 186 3.22 -15.34 -5.85
CA GLU A 186 3.61 -14.00 -6.30
C GLU A 186 4.10 -14.00 -7.76
N ALA A 187 4.94 -14.94 -8.16
CA ALA A 187 5.43 -15.05 -9.53
C ALA A 187 4.29 -15.34 -10.52
N VAL A 188 3.37 -16.23 -10.17
CA VAL A 188 2.19 -16.54 -10.99
C VAL A 188 1.29 -15.31 -11.12
N ARG A 189 1.01 -14.59 -10.03
CA ARG A 189 0.27 -13.32 -10.08
C ARG A 189 0.95 -12.33 -11.02
N GLY A 190 2.27 -12.24 -11.01
CA GLY A 190 3.04 -11.38 -11.90
C GLY A 190 2.79 -11.60 -13.39
N THR A 191 2.32 -12.79 -13.81
CA THR A 191 2.04 -13.09 -15.23
C THR A 191 0.85 -12.30 -15.79
N PHE A 192 -0.12 -11.94 -14.93
CA PHE A 192 -1.32 -11.18 -15.33
C PHE A 192 -1.41 -9.78 -14.70
N ASP A 193 -0.48 -9.44 -13.81
CA ASP A 193 -0.39 -8.12 -13.17
C ASP A 193 0.93 -7.41 -13.56
N PRO A 194 0.99 -6.81 -14.76
CA PRO A 194 2.18 -6.08 -15.19
C PRO A 194 2.40 -4.79 -14.37
N GLY A 195 1.40 -4.39 -13.56
CA GLY A 195 1.43 -3.21 -12.73
C GLY A 195 2.24 -3.33 -11.43
N TYR A 196 2.90 -4.46 -11.16
CA TYR A 196 3.68 -4.70 -9.94
C TYR A 196 4.73 -3.63 -9.61
N PHE A 197 5.28 -2.95 -10.60
CA PHE A 197 6.23 -1.84 -10.38
C PHE A 197 5.56 -0.62 -9.72
N ALA A 198 4.25 -0.52 -9.74
CA ALA A 198 3.51 0.66 -9.28
C ALA A 198 3.72 0.97 -7.79
N TYR A 199 3.90 -0.05 -6.96
CA TYR A 199 4.16 0.10 -5.52
C TYR A 199 5.39 0.96 -5.25
N ASN A 200 6.55 0.50 -5.68
CA ASN A 200 7.82 1.18 -5.44
C ASN A 200 7.94 2.49 -6.21
N LEU A 201 7.56 2.48 -7.49
CA LEU A 201 7.61 3.70 -8.30
C LEU A 201 6.75 4.80 -7.68
N GLY A 202 5.52 4.46 -7.26
CA GLY A 202 4.63 5.40 -6.61
C GLY A 202 5.17 5.92 -5.28
N LYS A 203 5.68 5.02 -4.42
CA LYS A 203 6.32 5.39 -3.15
C LYS A 203 7.49 6.36 -3.36
N LEU A 204 8.39 6.08 -4.30
CA LEU A 204 9.53 6.95 -4.60
C LEU A 204 9.07 8.32 -5.08
N MET A 205 8.07 8.38 -5.97
CA MET A 205 7.48 9.63 -6.43
C MET A 205 6.84 10.44 -5.28
N ILE A 206 6.18 9.77 -4.33
CA ILE A 206 5.57 10.43 -3.16
C ILE A 206 6.67 10.95 -2.22
N LEU A 207 7.70 10.16 -1.97
CA LEU A 207 8.85 10.59 -1.15
C LEU A 207 9.53 11.82 -1.76
N LYS A 208 9.74 11.82 -3.08
CA LYS A 208 10.29 12.98 -3.80
C LYS A 208 9.39 14.20 -3.67
N LEU A 209 8.09 14.04 -3.92
CA LEU A 209 7.12 15.14 -3.81
C LEU A 209 7.07 15.69 -2.37
N ARG A 210 7.12 14.81 -1.36
CA ARG A 210 7.18 15.23 0.05
C ARG A 210 8.45 16.02 0.35
N ALA A 211 9.60 15.56 -0.14
CA ALA A 211 10.87 16.25 0.05
C ALA A 211 10.87 17.64 -0.60
N ASP A 212 10.32 17.76 -1.81
CA ASP A 212 10.20 19.04 -2.51
C ASP A 212 9.25 20.00 -1.76
N TYR A 213 8.10 19.48 -1.29
CA TYR A 213 7.15 20.24 -0.49
C TYR A 213 7.78 20.69 0.84
N GLN A 214 8.52 19.82 1.52
CA GLN A 214 9.24 20.14 2.74
C GLN A 214 10.28 21.23 2.52
N GLN A 215 11.04 21.14 1.43
CA GLN A 215 12.02 22.17 1.05
C GLN A 215 11.34 23.52 0.75
N GLU A 216 10.19 23.52 0.08
CA GLU A 216 9.45 24.73 -0.24
C GLU A 216 8.84 25.39 1.01
N GLN A 217 8.31 24.59 1.94
CA GLN A 217 7.68 25.08 3.16
C GLN A 217 8.68 25.50 4.25
N GLY A 218 9.91 24.97 4.23
CA GLY A 218 10.91 25.25 5.26
C GLY A 218 10.40 24.97 6.67
N ASP A 219 10.54 25.94 7.55
CA ASP A 219 10.11 25.85 8.97
C ASP A 219 8.58 25.73 9.14
N SER A 220 7.81 26.03 8.10
CA SER A 220 6.35 25.89 8.09
C SER A 220 5.87 24.50 7.67
N TYR A 221 6.79 23.56 7.41
CA TYR A 221 6.41 22.21 7.00
C TYR A 221 5.60 21.50 8.08
N ASP A 222 4.45 20.99 7.69
CA ASP A 222 3.59 20.14 8.50
C ASP A 222 3.29 18.84 7.74
N ARG A 223 3.61 17.70 8.36
CA ARG A 223 3.41 16.38 7.76
C ARG A 223 1.93 16.11 7.49
N LYS A 224 1.06 16.43 8.44
CA LYS A 224 -0.38 16.27 8.27
C LYS A 224 -0.91 17.14 7.14
N GLY A 225 -0.49 18.39 7.08
CA GLY A 225 -0.85 19.31 6.00
C GLY A 225 -0.42 18.81 4.63
N PHE A 226 0.78 18.21 4.51
CA PHE A 226 1.20 17.54 3.28
C PHE A 226 0.29 16.37 2.91
N HIS A 227 -0.01 15.47 3.85
CA HIS A 227 -0.85 14.30 3.58
C HIS A 227 -2.27 14.69 3.18
N ASP A 228 -2.87 15.60 3.93
CA ASP A 228 -4.24 16.08 3.64
C ASP A 228 -4.30 16.76 2.27
N ARG A 229 -3.30 17.56 1.92
CA ARG A 229 -3.19 18.20 0.61
C ARG A 229 -2.99 17.15 -0.49
N PHE A 230 -2.08 16.20 -0.30
CA PHE A 230 -1.85 15.11 -1.25
C PHE A 230 -3.14 14.33 -1.56
N LEU A 231 -3.90 13.96 -0.53
CA LEU A 231 -5.11 13.16 -0.65
C LEU A 231 -6.32 13.95 -1.17
N SER A 232 -6.32 15.28 -1.09
CA SER A 232 -7.48 16.11 -1.41
C SER A 232 -7.87 16.15 -2.89
N PHE A 233 -6.97 15.74 -3.79
CA PHE A 233 -7.19 15.80 -5.24
C PHE A 233 -7.71 14.51 -5.86
N GLY A 234 -8.07 13.51 -5.06
CA GLY A 234 -8.36 12.15 -5.53
C GLY A 234 -7.07 11.36 -5.72
N SER A 235 -7.03 10.46 -6.71
CA SER A 235 -5.87 9.60 -6.95
C SER A 235 -5.29 9.74 -8.38
N PRO A 236 -4.99 10.97 -8.85
CA PRO A 236 -4.46 11.20 -10.19
C PRO A 236 -3.00 10.69 -10.32
N PRO A 237 -2.47 10.54 -11.53
CA PRO A 237 -1.02 10.35 -11.71
C PRO A 237 -0.23 11.41 -10.95
N ILE A 238 0.81 11.00 -10.21
CA ILE A 238 1.59 11.90 -9.34
C ILE A 238 2.22 13.06 -10.12
N LYS A 239 2.57 12.82 -11.40
CA LYS A 239 3.04 13.89 -12.30
C LYS A 239 2.04 15.05 -12.43
N LEU A 240 0.74 14.74 -12.48
CA LEU A 240 -0.32 15.76 -12.60
C LEU A 240 -0.65 16.39 -11.24
N LEU A 241 -0.33 15.71 -10.15
CA LEU A 241 -0.54 16.19 -8.80
C LEU A 241 0.52 17.20 -8.37
N ARG A 242 1.77 17.02 -8.79
CA ARG A 242 2.91 17.88 -8.40
C ARG A 242 2.60 19.38 -8.50
N PRO A 243 2.15 19.93 -9.65
CA PRO A 243 1.86 21.36 -9.77
C PRO A 243 0.65 21.82 -8.97
N LEU A 244 -0.15 20.90 -8.40
CA LEU A 244 -1.26 21.24 -7.49
C LEU A 244 -0.81 21.27 -6.03
N VAL A 245 0.28 20.57 -5.70
CA VAL A 245 0.83 20.49 -4.34
C VAL A 245 1.93 21.51 -4.14
N LEU A 246 2.80 21.72 -5.11
CA LEU A 246 3.94 22.65 -5.07
C LEU A 246 3.57 23.98 -5.72
N ALA A 247 4.12 25.08 -5.21
CA ALA A 247 4.08 26.37 -5.88
C ALA A 247 5.12 26.44 -7.02
N HIS A 248 6.25 25.75 -6.87
CA HIS A 248 7.32 25.69 -7.86
C HIS A 248 7.68 24.24 -8.17
N ASP A 249 7.11 23.69 -9.25
CA ASP A 249 7.38 22.32 -9.69
C ASP A 249 8.46 22.29 -10.78
N ASP A 250 9.57 21.59 -10.53
CA ASP A 250 10.65 21.37 -11.50
C ASP A 250 10.37 20.22 -12.48
N GLY A 251 9.24 19.54 -12.32
CA GLY A 251 8.80 18.41 -13.15
C GLY A 251 9.52 17.10 -12.91
N LYS A 252 10.51 17.04 -11.98
CA LYS A 252 11.22 15.82 -11.65
C LYS A 252 10.36 14.92 -10.76
N LEU A 253 10.26 13.64 -11.14
CA LEU A 253 9.43 12.66 -10.44
C LEU A 253 10.24 11.79 -9.47
N LEU A 254 11.55 11.72 -9.66
CA LEU A 254 12.52 10.93 -8.88
C LEU A 254 13.79 11.74 -8.65
#